data_bac2b15dc38311ce0089b976a8a43482
#
_entry.id   bac2b15dc38311ce0089b976a8a43482
#
_cell.length_a   1.000
_cell.length_b   1.000
_cell.length_c   1.000
_cell.angle_alpha   90.00
_cell.angle_beta   90.00
_cell.angle_gamma   90.00
#
_symmetry.space_group_name_H-M   'P 1'
#
loop_
_entity.id
_entity.type
_entity.pdbx_description
1 polymer ?
#
loop_
_entity_poly.entity_id
_entity_poly.type
_entity_poly.pdbx_seq_one_letter_code
_entity_poly.pdbx_strand_id
1 'polypeptide(L)'
;MKWKYIGNRAGDATKGEQYIVEINEEMENYAKKDMPQFITVVVVQPPSPRNNTFFSMRAGDVIKVCNPYYEMMKYSHPGFVPVKE
;
A
#
# COMPACT_ATOMS: atom_id res chain seq x y z
N MET A 1 -7.93 -7.78 -4.84
CA MET A 1 -6.71 -8.38 -4.27
C MET A 1 -6.18 -7.52 -3.14
N LYS A 2 -5.77 -8.15 -2.06
CA LYS A 2 -5.28 -7.44 -0.88
C LYS A 2 -3.76 -7.36 -0.88
N TRP A 3 -3.24 -6.22 -0.47
CA TRP A 3 -1.81 -5.98 -0.35
C TRP A 3 -1.50 -5.45 1.03
N LYS A 4 -0.40 -5.92 1.61
CA LYS A 4 0.06 -5.50 2.92
C LYS A 4 1.25 -4.57 2.77
N TYR A 5 1.19 -3.40 3.39
CA TYR A 5 2.31 -2.48 3.45
C TYR A 5 3.23 -2.90 4.59
N ILE A 6 4.51 -3.08 4.30
CA ILE A 6 5.49 -3.56 5.28
C ILE A 6 6.47 -2.48 5.75
N GLY A 7 6.36 -1.29 5.19
CA GLY A 7 7.11 -0.15 5.70
C GLY A 7 8.63 -0.22 5.55
N ASN A 8 9.11 -0.85 4.50
CA ASN A 8 10.55 -1.09 4.33
C ASN A 8 11.32 0.05 3.68
N ARG A 9 10.68 1.16 3.35
CA ARG A 9 11.37 2.24 2.66
C ARG A 9 12.11 3.16 3.60
N ALA A 10 13.35 3.45 3.25
CA ALA A 10 14.10 4.50 3.93
C ALA A 10 13.40 5.85 3.71
N GLY A 11 13.25 6.63 4.77
CA GLY A 11 12.58 7.92 4.71
C GLY A 11 11.06 7.88 4.71
N ASP A 12 10.47 6.70 4.78
CA ASP A 12 9.04 6.54 4.82
C ASP A 12 8.51 6.89 6.22
N ALA A 13 7.57 7.82 6.29
CA ALA A 13 6.96 8.22 7.56
C ALA A 13 6.18 7.10 8.22
N THR A 14 5.80 6.07 7.45
CA THR A 14 5.05 4.92 7.97
C THR A 14 5.95 3.73 8.28
N LYS A 15 7.24 3.91 8.27
CA LYS A 15 8.18 2.82 8.50
C LYS A 15 7.87 2.13 9.82
N GLY A 16 7.70 0.82 9.75
CA GLY A 16 7.33 0.01 10.92
C GLY A 16 5.83 -0.14 11.14
N GLU A 17 5.02 0.68 10.49
CA GLU A 17 3.57 0.57 10.55
C GLU A 17 3.09 -0.35 9.43
N GLN A 18 2.35 -1.37 9.78
CA GLN A 18 1.80 -2.30 8.79
C GLN A 18 0.30 -2.08 8.63
N TYR A 19 -0.16 -2.07 7.40
CA TYR A 19 -1.58 -1.96 7.12
C TYR A 19 -1.92 -2.73 5.84
N ILE A 20 -3.18 -3.05 5.67
CA ILE A 20 -3.65 -3.83 4.52
C ILE A 20 -4.61 -2.99 3.70
N VAL A 21 -4.43 -3.01 2.40
CA VAL A 21 -5.27 -2.30 1.44
C VAL A 21 -5.89 -3.28 0.46
N GLU A 22 -7.02 -2.89 -0.10
CA GLU A 22 -7.70 -3.64 -1.17
C GLU A 22 -7.55 -2.87 -2.47
N ILE A 23 -7.10 -3.55 -3.51
CA ILE A 23 -7.07 -3.02 -4.86
C ILE A 23 -8.17 -3.73 -5.65
N ASN A 24 -9.15 -2.98 -6.15
CA ASN A 24 -10.21 -3.59 -6.94
C ASN A 24 -9.67 -4.06 -8.29
N GLU A 25 -10.43 -4.91 -8.97
CA GLU A 25 -10.00 -5.53 -10.21
C GLU A 25 -9.66 -4.50 -11.29
N GLU A 26 -10.46 -3.47 -11.41
CA GLU A 26 -10.25 -2.41 -12.39
C GLU A 26 -8.94 -1.66 -12.14
N MET A 27 -8.71 -1.27 -10.89
CA MET A 27 -7.48 -0.58 -10.51
C MET A 27 -6.27 -1.50 -10.65
N GLU A 28 -6.41 -2.77 -10.33
CA GLU A 28 -5.33 -3.73 -10.49
C GLU A 28 -4.92 -3.89 -11.94
N ASN A 29 -5.89 -4.00 -12.84
CA ASN A 29 -5.61 -4.08 -14.28
C ASN A 29 -4.90 -2.82 -14.78
N TYR A 30 -5.34 -1.66 -14.34
CA TYR A 30 -4.70 -0.39 -14.66
C TYR A 30 -3.25 -0.36 -14.14
N ALA A 31 -3.05 -0.79 -12.91
CA ALA A 31 -1.72 -0.80 -12.29
C ALA A 31 -0.74 -1.70 -13.04
N LYS A 32 -1.21 -2.85 -13.51
CA LYS A 32 -0.38 -3.81 -14.26
C LYS A 32 -0.11 -3.36 -15.68
N LYS A 33 -1.10 -2.79 -16.33
CA LYS A 33 -1.05 -2.50 -17.77
C LYS A 33 -0.36 -1.17 -18.04
N ASP A 34 -0.77 -0.12 -17.36
CA ASP A 34 -0.26 1.22 -17.61
C ASP A 34 0.94 1.57 -16.72
N MET A 35 1.16 0.80 -15.68
CA MET A 35 2.28 0.97 -14.75
C MET A 35 2.42 2.40 -14.21
N PRO A 36 1.33 3.02 -13.73
CA PRO A 36 1.45 4.34 -13.12
C PRO A 36 2.29 4.25 -11.85
N GLN A 37 2.92 5.34 -11.48
CA GLN A 37 3.72 5.39 -10.26
C GLN A 37 2.85 5.30 -9.00
N PHE A 38 1.65 5.90 -9.04
CA PHE A 38 0.72 5.92 -7.92
C PHE A 38 -0.64 5.38 -8.32
N ILE A 39 -1.30 4.73 -7.39
CA ILE A 39 -2.67 4.23 -7.57
C ILE A 39 -3.48 4.54 -6.32
N THR A 40 -4.80 4.49 -6.45
CA THR A 40 -5.70 4.65 -5.31
C THR A 40 -6.17 3.29 -4.82
N VAL A 41 -6.21 3.13 -3.51
CA VAL A 41 -6.60 1.87 -2.87
C VAL A 41 -7.49 2.17 -1.66
N VAL A 42 -8.18 1.15 -1.18
CA VAL A 42 -9.05 1.26 0.00
C VAL A 42 -8.37 0.56 1.17
N VAL A 43 -8.30 1.25 2.30
CA VAL A 43 -7.75 0.66 3.52
C VAL A 43 -8.72 -0.36 4.07
N VAL A 44 -8.25 -1.59 4.26
CA VAL A 44 -9.03 -2.69 4.84
C VAL A 44 -8.69 -2.84 6.31
N GLN A 45 -7.41 -2.84 6.63
CA GLN A 45 -6.94 -2.94 8.00
C GLN A 45 -5.95 -1.83 8.26
N PRO A 46 -6.32 -0.82 9.06
CA PRO A 46 -5.42 0.28 9.36
C PRO A 46 -4.27 -0.16 10.25
N PRO A 47 -3.18 0.62 10.34
CA PRO A 47 -2.09 0.31 11.25
C PRO A 47 -2.55 0.37 12.70
N SER A 48 -1.87 -0.39 13.55
CA SER A 48 -2.19 -0.40 14.97
C SER A 48 -1.98 1.00 15.56
N PRO A 49 -2.87 1.45 16.44
CA PRO A 49 -2.66 2.72 17.12
C PRO A 49 -1.41 2.62 17.99
N ARG A 50 -0.43 3.46 17.69
CA ARG A 50 0.80 3.59 18.44
C ARG A 50 0.98 5.04 18.81
N ASN A 51 2.07 5.34 19.44
CA ASN A 51 2.44 6.71 19.83
C ASN A 51 2.63 7.63 18.63
N ASN A 52 2.65 7.09 17.44
CA ASN A 52 2.79 7.86 16.23
C ASN A 52 1.43 8.41 15.82
N THR A 53 1.22 9.68 16.05
CA THR A 53 -0.03 10.36 15.76
C THR A 53 -0.11 10.93 14.36
N PHE A 54 0.90 10.70 13.52
CA PHE A 54 0.90 11.22 12.16
C PHE A 54 -0.08 10.50 11.24
N PHE A 55 -0.56 9.35 11.66
CA PHE A 55 -1.46 8.54 10.85
C PHE A 55 -2.83 8.44 11.48
N SER A 56 -3.81 9.01 10.80
CA SER A 56 -5.23 8.85 11.14
C SER A 56 -5.93 8.01 10.08
N MET A 57 -5.28 6.97 9.62
CA MET A 57 -5.83 6.08 8.61
C MET A 57 -6.91 5.18 9.23
N ARG A 58 -8.04 5.04 8.54
CA ARG A 58 -9.17 4.22 9.00
C ARG A 58 -9.59 3.25 7.93
N ALA A 59 -10.20 2.15 8.36
CA ALA A 59 -10.80 1.20 7.42
C ALA A 59 -11.86 1.91 6.58
N GLY A 60 -11.81 1.69 5.28
CA GLY A 60 -12.70 2.34 4.32
C GLY A 60 -12.12 3.59 3.67
N ASP A 61 -11.03 4.12 4.20
CA ASP A 61 -10.39 5.30 3.59
C ASP A 61 -9.83 4.96 2.23
N VAL A 62 -9.99 5.89 1.28
CA VAL A 62 -9.35 5.81 -0.03
C VAL A 62 -8.07 6.60 0.04
N ILE A 63 -6.95 5.95 -0.21
CA ILE A 63 -5.64 6.58 -0.13
C ILE A 63 -4.88 6.38 -1.43
N LYS A 64 -3.90 7.24 -1.67
CA LYS A 64 -3.01 7.15 -2.81
C LYS A 64 -1.70 6.52 -2.34
N VAL A 65 -1.30 5.45 -3.01
CA VAL A 65 -0.07 4.72 -2.65
C VAL A 65 0.77 4.50 -3.89
N CYS A 66 2.04 4.17 -3.69
CA CYS A 66 2.89 3.75 -4.79
C CYS A 66 2.38 2.42 -5.36
N ASN A 67 2.33 2.34 -6.67
CA ASN A 67 1.90 1.13 -7.36
C ASN A 67 2.86 -0.03 -7.04
N PRO A 68 2.39 -1.12 -6.41
CA PRO A 68 3.27 -2.25 -6.09
C PRO A 68 3.95 -2.87 -7.31
N TYR A 69 3.25 -2.93 -8.43
CA TYR A 69 3.82 -3.48 -9.67
C TYR A 69 4.93 -2.61 -10.22
N TYR A 70 4.75 -1.30 -10.14
CA TYR A 70 5.77 -0.34 -10.53
C TYR A 70 7.00 -0.46 -9.63
N GLU A 71 6.78 -0.60 -8.32
CA GLU A 71 7.86 -0.72 -7.35
C GLU A 71 8.64 -2.03 -7.53
N MET A 72 7.94 -3.13 -7.77
CA MET A 72 8.59 -4.42 -8.00
C MET A 72 9.47 -4.40 -9.24
N MET A 73 9.11 -3.60 -10.24
CA MET A 73 9.91 -3.44 -11.44
C MET A 73 11.14 -2.58 -11.20
N LYS A 74 11.04 -1.58 -10.36
CA LYS A 74 12.07 -0.55 -10.20
C LYS A 74 12.96 -0.73 -8.98
N TYR A 75 12.43 -1.34 -7.92
CA TYR A 75 13.15 -1.49 -6.64
C TYR A 75 13.20 -2.96 -6.23
N SER A 76 14.30 -3.34 -5.58
CA SER A 76 14.45 -4.70 -5.06
C SER A 76 13.61 -4.96 -3.80
N HIS A 77 13.19 -3.89 -3.12
CA HIS A 77 12.42 -4.01 -1.88
C HIS A 77 11.13 -3.19 -1.98
N PRO A 78 10.05 -3.78 -2.49
CA PRO A 78 8.77 -3.07 -2.58
C PRO A 78 8.19 -2.81 -1.19
N GLY A 79 7.43 -1.71 -1.07
CA GLY A 79 6.75 -1.39 0.18
C GLY A 79 5.51 -2.23 0.44
N PHE A 80 4.95 -2.85 -0.60
CA PHE A 80 3.77 -3.69 -0.51
C PHE A 80 4.08 -5.12 -0.92
N VAL A 81 3.44 -6.06 -0.24
CA VAL A 81 3.50 -7.48 -0.60
C VAL A 81 2.07 -8.03 -0.70
N PRO A 82 1.81 -8.98 -1.61
CA PRO A 82 0.49 -9.57 -1.71
C PRO A 82 0.13 -10.36 -0.46
N VAL A 83 -1.13 -10.30 -0.09
CA VAL A 83 -1.65 -11.06 1.04
C VAL A 83 -2.25 -12.34 0.48
N LYS A 84 -1.80 -13.47 0.98
CA LYS A 84 -2.41 -14.75 0.64
C LYS A 84 -3.71 -14.91 1.42
N GLU A 85 -4.75 -15.18 0.69
CA GLU A 85 -6.05 -15.46 1.29
C GLU A 85 -6.28 -16.95 1.43
#